data_b5d549e8cad0d74d5eb7e54823d13113
#
_entry.id   b5d549e8cad0d74d5eb7e54823d13113
#
_cell.length_a   1.000
_cell.length_b   1.000
_cell.length_c   1.000
_cell.angle_alpha   90.00
_cell.angle_beta   90.00
_cell.angle_gamma   90.00
#
_symmetry.space_group_name_H-M   'P 1'
#
loop_
_entity.id
_entity.type
_entity.pdbx_description
1 polymer ?
#
loop_
_entity_poly.entity_id
_entity_poly.type
_entity_poly.pdbx_seq_one_letter_code
_entity_poly.pdbx_strand_id
1 'polypeptide(L)'
;NSKYALSNFNGENKIKKIFSNYVILKPSIIYSVDDNFSTMLMRMLKFLPLFPIYFGGKTNFHPLHVSDMTEIIEKVIKQEICSESIECIGPETITFKEILNKIMISLDIKRILMPVPYFFAQLMAKFFEISMRNPLLTSDQLILLQKNNSPTGKYKTNLQLNLNSNIKFFDKEI
;
A
#
# COMPACT_ATOMS: atom_id res chain seq x y z
N ASN A 1 -3.82 -1.04 17.72
CA ASN A 1 -4.56 -1.59 16.60
C ASN A 1 -5.06 -0.45 15.72
N SER A 2 -4.79 -0.52 14.40
CA SER A 2 -5.29 0.46 13.43
C SER A 2 -6.83 0.37 13.33
N LYS A 3 -7.50 1.52 13.38
CA LYS A 3 -8.97 1.60 13.20
C LYS A 3 -9.38 1.12 11.82
N TYR A 4 -8.58 1.45 10.80
CA TYR A 4 -8.77 1.00 9.43
C TYR A 4 -8.71 -0.53 9.33
N ALA A 5 -7.67 -1.16 9.89
CA ALA A 5 -7.55 -2.62 9.87
C ALA A 5 -8.69 -3.32 10.60
N LEU A 6 -9.16 -2.77 11.72
CA LEU A 6 -10.30 -3.32 12.48
C LEU A 6 -11.61 -3.19 11.69
N SER A 7 -11.85 -2.06 11.04
CA SER A 7 -13.03 -1.85 10.20
C SER A 7 -13.09 -2.85 9.05
N ASN A 8 -11.98 -3.03 8.33
CA ASN A 8 -11.88 -4.01 7.24
C ASN A 8 -12.13 -5.43 7.74
N PHE A 9 -11.50 -5.83 8.84
CA PHE A 9 -11.70 -7.15 9.44
C PHE A 9 -13.16 -7.42 9.80
N ASN A 10 -13.84 -6.43 10.40
CA ASN A 10 -15.25 -6.53 10.74
C ASN A 10 -16.14 -6.64 9.49
N GLY A 11 -15.82 -5.88 8.43
CA GLY A 11 -16.50 -5.96 7.13
C GLY A 11 -16.37 -7.33 6.49
N GLU A 12 -15.13 -7.87 6.44
CA GLU A 12 -14.86 -9.21 5.92
C GLU A 12 -15.66 -10.29 6.65
N ASN A 13 -15.70 -10.24 7.99
CA ASN A 13 -16.43 -11.21 8.79
C ASN A 13 -17.94 -11.14 8.56
N LYS A 14 -18.49 -9.95 8.33
CA LYS A 14 -19.90 -9.78 7.98
C LYS A 14 -20.23 -10.38 6.62
N ILE A 15 -19.40 -10.11 5.60
CA ILE A 15 -19.57 -10.67 4.25
C ILE A 15 -19.57 -12.20 4.30
N LYS A 16 -18.57 -12.81 4.99
CA LYS A 16 -18.46 -14.26 5.14
C LYS A 16 -19.64 -14.91 5.84
N LYS A 17 -20.33 -14.18 6.72
CA LYS A 17 -21.51 -14.70 7.43
C LYS A 17 -22.79 -14.60 6.60
N ILE A 18 -22.90 -13.61 5.71
CA ILE A 18 -24.12 -13.31 4.97
C ILE A 18 -24.14 -14.04 3.61
N PHE A 19 -23.00 -14.11 2.94
CA PHE A 19 -22.88 -14.66 1.59
C PHE A 19 -22.13 -15.99 1.63
N SER A 20 -22.71 -17.04 1.03
CA SER A 20 -22.02 -18.32 0.81
C SER A 20 -20.99 -18.23 -0.30
N ASN A 21 -21.30 -17.47 -1.35
CA ASN A 21 -20.40 -17.24 -2.47
C ASN A 21 -19.82 -15.83 -2.39
N TYR A 22 -18.56 -15.72 -2.01
CA TYR A 22 -17.84 -14.45 -1.90
C TYR A 22 -16.40 -14.60 -2.38
N VAL A 23 -15.82 -13.53 -2.89
CA VAL A 23 -14.38 -13.38 -3.01
C VAL A 23 -13.96 -12.09 -2.35
N ILE A 24 -12.99 -12.17 -1.45
CA ILE A 24 -12.40 -11.01 -0.78
C ILE A 24 -11.00 -10.82 -1.30
N LEU A 25 -10.81 -9.80 -2.13
CA LEU A 25 -9.51 -9.40 -2.64
C LEU A 25 -8.83 -8.46 -1.64
N LYS A 26 -7.61 -8.80 -1.24
CA LYS A 26 -6.80 -8.07 -0.26
C LYS A 26 -5.56 -7.52 -0.97
N PRO A 27 -5.67 -6.39 -1.64
CA PRO A 27 -4.53 -5.83 -2.36
C PRO A 27 -3.47 -5.29 -1.40
N SER A 28 -2.23 -5.39 -1.80
CA SER A 28 -1.14 -4.56 -1.31
C SER A 28 -1.37 -3.11 -1.76
N ILE A 29 -0.35 -2.26 -1.77
CA ILE A 29 -0.51 -0.91 -2.31
C ILE A 29 -0.82 -1.02 -3.81
N ILE A 30 -1.98 -0.50 -4.22
CA ILE A 30 -2.31 -0.33 -5.63
C ILE A 30 -1.76 1.01 -6.10
N TYR A 31 -1.06 1.00 -7.23
CA TYR A 31 -0.51 2.21 -7.84
C TYR A 31 -0.92 2.35 -9.31
N SER A 32 -0.96 3.59 -9.77
CA SER A 32 -1.22 3.99 -11.16
C SER A 32 -0.64 5.38 -11.40
N VAL A 33 -0.81 5.92 -12.60
CA VAL A 33 -0.38 7.29 -12.94
C VAL A 33 -1.03 8.34 -12.03
N ASP A 34 -2.29 8.14 -11.66
CA ASP A 34 -3.10 9.09 -10.87
C ASP A 34 -3.47 8.59 -9.47
N ASP A 35 -2.72 7.64 -8.91
CA ASP A 35 -3.03 7.14 -7.57
C ASP A 35 -2.71 8.17 -6.48
N ASN A 36 -3.46 8.10 -5.37
CA ASN A 36 -3.28 9.02 -4.26
C ASN A 36 -1.97 8.80 -3.51
N PHE A 37 -1.46 7.57 -3.44
CA PHE A 37 -0.27 7.23 -2.66
C PHE A 37 0.99 7.80 -3.32
N SER A 38 1.24 7.46 -4.58
CA SER A 38 2.42 7.93 -5.32
C SER A 38 2.37 9.44 -5.55
N THR A 39 1.20 9.98 -5.91
CA THR A 39 0.98 11.42 -6.11
C THR A 39 1.24 12.21 -4.82
N MET A 40 0.80 11.73 -3.67
CA MET A 40 1.08 12.37 -2.38
C MET A 40 2.59 12.38 -2.09
N LEU A 41 3.27 11.25 -2.26
CA LEU A 41 4.72 11.15 -2.06
C LEU A 41 5.49 12.07 -3.02
N MET A 42 5.10 12.10 -4.30
CA MET A 42 5.69 13.01 -5.30
C MET A 42 5.54 14.48 -4.90
N ARG A 43 4.35 14.90 -4.47
CA ARG A 43 4.13 16.26 -3.98
C ARG A 43 5.00 16.58 -2.78
N MET A 44 5.04 15.70 -1.78
CA MET A 44 5.87 15.90 -0.59
C MET A 44 7.36 16.00 -0.95
N LEU A 45 7.86 15.13 -1.82
CA LEU A 45 9.25 15.14 -2.28
C LEU A 45 9.59 16.40 -3.09
N LYS A 46 8.64 16.97 -3.85
CA LYS A 46 8.86 18.23 -4.56
C LYS A 46 9.01 19.42 -3.62
N PHE A 47 8.26 19.46 -2.53
CA PHE A 47 8.25 20.61 -1.61
C PHE A 47 9.25 20.48 -0.45
N LEU A 48 9.54 19.28 0.03
CA LEU A 48 10.38 19.07 1.21
C LEU A 48 11.82 18.73 0.80
N PRO A 49 12.81 19.57 1.11
CA PRO A 49 14.23 19.25 0.88
C PRO A 49 14.72 18.12 1.81
N LEU A 50 14.14 18.04 3.03
CA LEU A 50 14.33 16.99 4.01
C LEU A 50 13.03 16.19 4.13
N PHE A 51 13.06 14.92 3.72
CA PHE A 51 11.89 14.06 3.79
C PHE A 51 11.97 13.15 5.02
N PRO A 52 10.97 13.20 5.93
CA PRO A 52 10.97 12.35 7.10
C PRO A 52 10.72 10.89 6.70
N ILE A 53 11.63 10.01 7.10
CA ILE A 53 11.49 8.57 6.88
C ILE A 53 11.27 7.86 8.21
N TYR A 54 10.22 7.07 8.28
CA TYR A 54 9.83 6.35 9.50
C TYR A 54 10.36 4.93 9.47
N PHE A 55 10.74 4.40 10.64
CA PHE A 55 11.29 3.04 10.79
C PHE A 55 12.48 2.76 9.85
N GLY A 56 13.26 3.80 9.52
CA GLY A 56 14.37 3.72 8.57
C GLY A 56 13.94 3.37 7.14
N GLY A 57 12.64 3.42 6.84
CA GLY A 57 12.08 3.06 5.54
C GLY A 57 12.18 1.58 5.21
N LYS A 58 12.33 0.71 6.22
CA LYS A 58 12.51 -0.74 6.04
C LYS A 58 11.21 -1.52 5.85
N THR A 59 10.06 -0.86 5.95
CA THR A 59 8.75 -1.49 5.73
C THR A 59 8.66 -2.00 4.31
N ASN A 60 8.39 -3.29 4.15
CA ASN A 60 8.26 -3.95 2.86
C ASN A 60 6.84 -3.83 2.30
N PHE A 61 6.77 -3.66 1.00
CA PHE A 61 5.54 -3.60 0.21
C PHE A 61 5.67 -4.50 -1.02
N HIS A 62 4.52 -4.91 -1.55
CA HIS A 62 4.39 -5.61 -2.83
C HIS A 62 3.47 -4.79 -3.75
N PRO A 63 3.93 -3.65 -4.29
CA PRO A 63 3.08 -2.76 -5.08
C PRO A 63 2.47 -3.49 -6.26
N LEU A 64 1.16 -3.33 -6.43
CA LEU A 64 0.37 -3.94 -7.49
C LEU A 64 -0.14 -2.86 -8.44
N HIS A 65 0.15 -2.99 -9.73
CA HIS A 65 -0.36 -2.04 -10.71
C HIS A 65 -1.88 -2.20 -10.89
N VAL A 66 -2.59 -1.09 -11.10
CA VAL A 66 -4.05 -1.11 -11.26
C VAL A 66 -4.52 -2.01 -12.41
N SER A 67 -3.78 -2.06 -13.51
CA SER A 67 -4.09 -2.96 -14.64
C SER A 67 -3.99 -4.42 -14.24
N ASP A 68 -2.95 -4.82 -13.49
CA ASP A 68 -2.81 -6.18 -12.97
C ASP A 68 -3.96 -6.52 -12.02
N MET A 69 -4.38 -5.56 -11.16
CA MET A 69 -5.55 -5.73 -10.30
C MET A 69 -6.84 -5.96 -11.10
N THR A 70 -7.02 -5.22 -12.19
CA THR A 70 -8.17 -5.39 -13.08
C THR A 70 -8.19 -6.78 -13.73
N GLU A 71 -7.03 -7.26 -14.19
CA GLU A 71 -6.90 -8.61 -14.75
C GLU A 71 -7.19 -9.69 -13.69
N ILE A 72 -6.75 -9.50 -12.44
CA ILE A 72 -7.05 -10.42 -11.34
C ILE A 72 -8.57 -10.49 -11.13
N ILE A 73 -9.26 -9.35 -11.08
CA ILE A 73 -10.73 -9.30 -10.91
C ILE A 73 -11.42 -10.03 -12.06
N GLU A 74 -11.01 -9.76 -13.31
CA GLU A 74 -11.59 -10.41 -14.49
C GLU A 74 -11.42 -11.94 -14.45
N LYS A 75 -10.21 -12.41 -14.13
CA LYS A 75 -9.92 -13.84 -14.03
C LYS A 75 -10.68 -14.51 -12.90
N VAL A 76 -10.80 -13.86 -11.74
CA VAL A 76 -11.60 -14.37 -10.62
C VAL A 76 -13.05 -14.60 -11.04
N ILE A 77 -13.63 -13.64 -11.77
CA ILE A 77 -15.02 -13.74 -12.27
C ILE A 77 -15.13 -14.87 -13.30
N LYS A 78 -14.21 -14.94 -14.27
CA LYS A 78 -14.23 -15.95 -15.36
C LYS A 78 -13.97 -17.37 -14.87
N GLN A 79 -13.16 -17.53 -13.83
CA GLN A 79 -12.82 -18.84 -13.25
C GLN A 79 -13.83 -19.32 -12.21
N GLU A 80 -14.89 -18.54 -11.95
CA GLU A 80 -15.93 -18.86 -10.96
C GLU A 80 -15.34 -19.16 -9.57
N ILE A 81 -14.24 -18.48 -9.21
CA ILE A 81 -13.64 -18.61 -7.88
C ILE A 81 -14.62 -18.06 -6.86
N CYS A 82 -14.92 -18.84 -5.83
CA CYS A 82 -15.85 -18.43 -4.78
C CYS A 82 -15.42 -18.94 -3.40
N SER A 83 -15.99 -18.32 -2.36
CA SER A 83 -15.77 -18.64 -0.95
C SER A 83 -14.30 -18.55 -0.51
N GLU A 84 -13.54 -17.64 -1.11
CA GLU A 84 -12.11 -17.50 -0.88
C GLU A 84 -11.70 -16.05 -0.56
N SER A 85 -10.62 -15.90 0.21
CA SER A 85 -9.92 -14.61 0.39
C SER A 85 -8.56 -14.72 -0.28
N ILE A 86 -8.21 -13.73 -1.12
CA ILE A 86 -7.01 -13.74 -1.97
C ILE A 86 -6.15 -12.52 -1.63
N GLU A 87 -4.88 -12.73 -1.30
CA GLU A 87 -3.89 -11.66 -1.15
C GLU A 87 -3.37 -11.27 -2.53
N CYS A 88 -3.71 -10.06 -3.00
CA CYS A 88 -3.30 -9.56 -4.32
C CYS A 88 -2.03 -8.75 -4.18
N ILE A 89 -0.93 -9.27 -4.73
CA ILE A 89 0.41 -8.70 -4.62
C ILE A 89 1.02 -8.47 -6.00
N GLY A 90 1.88 -7.44 -6.07
CA GLY A 90 2.73 -7.21 -7.23
C GLY A 90 3.91 -8.19 -7.32
N PRO A 91 4.65 -8.15 -8.42
CA PRO A 91 5.69 -9.13 -8.73
C PRO A 91 6.99 -8.93 -7.95
N GLU A 92 7.16 -7.79 -7.29
CA GLU A 92 8.38 -7.45 -6.56
C GLU A 92 8.12 -7.04 -5.11
N THR A 93 9.11 -7.31 -4.26
CA THR A 93 9.14 -6.80 -2.89
C THR A 93 10.06 -5.60 -2.84
N ILE A 94 9.55 -4.45 -2.44
CA ILE A 94 10.33 -3.22 -2.29
C ILE A 94 10.09 -2.57 -0.94
N THR A 95 11.12 -1.94 -0.40
CA THR A 95 11.03 -1.18 0.85
C THR A 95 10.46 0.22 0.60
N PHE A 96 9.93 0.85 1.64
CA PHE A 96 9.47 2.24 1.56
C PHE A 96 10.57 3.20 1.09
N LYS A 97 11.82 2.96 1.53
CA LYS A 97 12.97 3.75 1.07
C LYS A 97 13.24 3.58 -0.42
N GLU A 98 13.11 2.37 -0.96
CA GLU A 98 13.26 2.11 -2.39
C GLU A 98 12.12 2.74 -3.20
N ILE A 99 10.88 2.73 -2.69
CA ILE A 99 9.77 3.49 -3.29
C ILE A 99 10.13 4.96 -3.44
N LEU A 100 10.59 5.61 -2.36
CA LEU A 100 10.99 7.01 -2.39
C LEU A 100 12.15 7.26 -3.37
N ASN A 101 13.14 6.36 -3.41
CA ASN A 101 14.26 6.47 -4.34
C ASN A 101 13.80 6.36 -5.80
N LYS A 102 12.95 5.40 -6.13
CA LYS A 102 12.36 5.27 -7.48
C LYS A 102 11.61 6.53 -7.88
N ILE A 103 10.79 7.09 -6.98
CA ILE A 103 10.09 8.36 -7.23
C ILE A 103 11.07 9.54 -7.42
N MET A 104 12.11 9.64 -6.60
CA MET A 104 13.12 10.71 -6.76
C MET A 104 13.85 10.62 -8.10
N ILE A 105 14.18 9.41 -8.55
CA ILE A 105 14.81 9.17 -9.86
C ILE A 105 13.86 9.60 -10.98
N SER A 106 12.59 9.23 -10.92
CA SER A 106 11.61 9.59 -11.96
C SER A 106 11.35 11.10 -12.06
N LEU A 107 11.46 11.81 -10.92
CA LEU A 107 11.29 13.26 -10.87
C LEU A 107 12.60 14.04 -11.15
N ASP A 108 13.71 13.35 -11.35
CA ASP A 108 15.07 13.93 -11.45
C ASP A 108 15.40 14.89 -10.28
N ILE A 109 15.06 14.48 -9.06
CA ILE A 109 15.33 15.25 -7.84
C ILE A 109 16.13 14.44 -6.84
N LYS A 110 16.90 15.16 -5.99
CA LYS A 110 17.62 14.58 -4.85
C LYS A 110 17.06 15.16 -3.56
N ARG A 111 16.70 14.32 -2.61
CA ARG A 111 16.22 14.74 -1.28
C ARG A 111 16.96 13.94 -0.21
N ILE A 112 17.12 14.56 0.94
CA ILE A 112 17.71 13.91 2.10
C ILE A 112 16.60 13.19 2.86
N LEU A 113 16.70 11.87 2.96
CA LEU A 113 15.79 11.04 3.74
C LEU A 113 16.26 11.05 5.19
N MET A 114 15.55 11.76 6.06
CA MET A 114 15.91 11.94 7.47
C MET A 114 15.15 10.94 8.34
N PRO A 115 15.84 10.01 9.03
CA PRO A 115 15.17 9.08 9.94
C PRO A 115 14.58 9.85 11.12
N VAL A 116 13.28 9.67 11.33
CA VAL A 116 12.53 10.30 12.42
C VAL A 116 12.18 9.25 13.47
N PRO A 117 12.56 9.47 14.77
CA PRO A 117 12.15 8.61 15.86
C PRO A 117 10.63 8.55 15.98
N TYR A 118 10.10 7.39 16.36
CA TYR A 118 8.64 7.13 16.42
C TYR A 118 7.87 8.16 17.26
N PHE A 119 8.43 8.57 18.37
CA PHE A 119 7.81 9.58 19.25
C PHE A 119 7.54 10.90 18.49
N PHE A 120 8.53 11.41 17.78
CA PHE A 120 8.37 12.64 16.98
C PHE A 120 7.41 12.43 15.82
N ALA A 121 7.43 11.25 15.18
CA ALA A 121 6.48 10.91 14.13
C ALA A 121 5.03 10.93 14.64
N GLN A 122 4.77 10.41 15.83
CA GLN A 122 3.45 10.46 16.45
C GLN A 122 2.99 11.89 16.74
N LEU A 123 3.91 12.72 17.26
CA LEU A 123 3.60 14.13 17.55
C LEU A 123 3.25 14.89 16.26
N MET A 124 4.04 14.68 15.20
CA MET A 124 3.77 15.27 13.88
C MET A 124 2.43 14.79 13.30
N ALA A 125 2.12 13.50 13.39
CA ALA A 125 0.85 12.96 12.91
C ALA A 125 -0.34 13.59 13.63
N LYS A 126 -0.30 13.68 14.95
CA LYS A 126 -1.34 14.35 15.74
C LYS A 126 -1.49 15.82 15.39
N PHE A 127 -0.38 16.52 15.18
CA PHE A 127 -0.40 17.91 14.76
C PHE A 127 -1.07 18.07 13.39
N PHE A 128 -0.74 17.22 12.40
CA PHE A 128 -1.38 17.26 11.09
C PHE A 128 -2.86 16.88 11.14
N GLU A 129 -3.24 15.91 11.97
CA GLU A 129 -4.65 15.50 12.16
C GLU A 129 -5.51 16.64 12.72
N ILE A 130 -4.95 17.51 13.58
CA ILE A 130 -5.66 18.64 14.16
C ILE A 130 -5.66 19.86 13.23
N SER A 131 -4.53 20.11 12.55
CA SER A 131 -4.31 21.33 11.78
C SER A 131 -4.78 21.26 10.34
N MET A 132 -4.92 20.06 9.76
CA MET A 132 -5.20 19.87 8.34
C MET A 132 -6.46 19.03 8.13
N ARG A 133 -7.35 19.49 7.24
CA ARG A 133 -8.54 18.71 6.85
C ARG A 133 -8.16 17.41 6.13
N ASN A 134 -7.06 17.43 5.36
CA ASN A 134 -6.46 16.27 4.72
C ASN A 134 -5.01 16.14 5.22
N PRO A 135 -4.78 15.44 6.34
CA PRO A 135 -3.45 15.34 6.94
C PRO A 135 -2.47 14.58 6.05
N LEU A 136 -1.23 15.09 5.96
CA LEU A 136 -0.14 14.45 5.20
C LEU A 136 0.29 13.12 5.82
N LEU A 137 0.10 12.96 7.13
CA LEU A 137 0.41 11.77 7.90
C LEU A 137 -0.60 11.64 9.02
N THR A 138 -1.12 10.42 9.21
CA THR A 138 -2.02 10.11 10.33
C THR A 138 -1.38 9.13 11.30
N SER A 139 -1.84 9.16 12.56
CA SER A 139 -1.44 8.19 13.57
C SER A 139 -1.73 6.75 13.13
N ASP A 140 -2.82 6.53 12.41
CA ASP A 140 -3.21 5.22 11.87
C ASP A 140 -2.26 4.75 10.76
N GLN A 141 -1.83 5.64 9.87
CA GLN A 141 -0.83 5.36 8.85
C GLN A 141 0.53 4.99 9.47
N LEU A 142 0.95 5.67 10.54
CA LEU A 142 2.17 5.31 11.26
C LEU A 142 2.12 3.89 11.83
N ILE A 143 0.97 3.48 12.37
CA ILE A 143 0.76 2.10 12.87
C ILE A 143 0.86 1.10 11.72
N LEU A 144 0.32 1.42 10.55
CA LEU A 144 0.41 0.56 9.37
C LEU A 144 1.85 0.45 8.84
N LEU A 145 2.61 1.56 8.84
CA LEU A 145 4.02 1.58 8.44
C LEU A 145 4.95 0.79 9.38
N GLN A 146 4.51 0.43 10.58
CA GLN A 146 5.29 -0.47 11.45
C GLN A 146 5.30 -1.92 10.98
N LYS A 147 4.33 -2.31 10.16
CA LYS A 147 4.16 -3.68 9.71
C LYS A 147 4.43 -3.78 8.22
N ASN A 148 5.12 -4.83 7.82
CA ASN A 148 5.27 -5.14 6.41
C ASN A 148 3.90 -5.35 5.76
N ASN A 149 3.71 -4.76 4.61
CA ASN A 149 2.57 -5.03 3.74
C ASN A 149 2.91 -6.17 2.78
N SER A 150 3.26 -7.30 3.38
CA SER A 150 3.64 -8.54 2.70
C SER A 150 2.57 -9.60 2.93
N PRO A 151 2.47 -10.62 2.06
CA PRO A 151 1.55 -11.73 2.25
C PRO A 151 1.68 -12.32 3.65
N THR A 152 0.56 -12.55 4.29
CA THR A 152 0.53 -13.10 5.66
C THR A 152 0.77 -14.61 5.70
N GLY A 153 0.67 -15.28 4.54
CA GLY A 153 0.67 -16.73 4.42
C GLY A 153 -0.63 -17.39 4.93
N LYS A 154 -1.58 -16.58 5.37
CA LYS A 154 -2.89 -17.05 5.85
C LYS A 154 -3.87 -17.33 4.72
N TYR A 155 -3.70 -16.64 3.62
CA TYR A 155 -4.53 -16.76 2.42
C TYR A 155 -3.64 -17.05 1.21
N LYS A 156 -4.22 -17.63 0.16
CA LYS A 156 -3.52 -17.79 -1.11
C LYS A 156 -3.25 -16.44 -1.74
N THR A 157 -2.12 -16.31 -2.40
CA THR A 157 -1.84 -15.12 -3.21
C THR A 157 -2.38 -15.29 -4.62
N ASN A 158 -2.58 -14.16 -5.32
CA ASN A 158 -2.91 -14.19 -6.75
C ASN A 158 -1.89 -15.00 -7.56
N LEU A 159 -0.59 -14.95 -7.21
CA LEU A 159 0.45 -15.70 -7.91
C LEU A 159 0.30 -17.22 -7.73
N GLN A 160 -0.09 -17.68 -6.54
CA GLN A 160 -0.36 -19.11 -6.27
C GLN A 160 -1.61 -19.63 -7.01
N LEU A 161 -2.51 -18.73 -7.39
CA LEU A 161 -3.71 -19.04 -8.18
C LEU A 161 -3.49 -18.83 -9.68
N ASN A 162 -2.24 -18.62 -10.15
CA ASN A 162 -1.90 -18.28 -11.53
C ASN A 162 -2.60 -17.02 -12.06
N LEU A 163 -2.99 -16.12 -11.15
CA LEU A 163 -3.50 -14.79 -11.46
C LEU A 163 -2.31 -13.84 -11.49
N ASN A 164 -1.52 -13.89 -12.54
CA ASN A 164 -0.23 -13.23 -12.60
C ASN A 164 -0.36 -11.70 -12.58
N SER A 165 0.57 -11.07 -11.87
CA SER A 165 0.85 -9.65 -11.95
C SER A 165 2.27 -9.47 -12.49
N ASN A 166 2.42 -8.66 -13.53
CA ASN A 166 3.67 -8.58 -14.30
C ASN A 166 4.29 -7.19 -14.29
N ILE A 167 3.55 -6.15 -13.92
CA ILE A 167 4.02 -4.77 -14.00
C ILE A 167 4.78 -4.44 -12.71
N LYS A 168 6.06 -4.11 -12.86
CA LYS A 168 6.92 -3.69 -11.75
C LYS A 168 6.71 -2.22 -11.43
N PHE A 169 6.91 -1.88 -10.17
CA PHE A 169 6.72 -0.53 -9.67
C PHE A 169 7.65 0.48 -10.39
N PHE A 170 7.08 1.45 -11.06
CA PHE A 170 7.77 2.50 -11.83
C PHE A 170 8.65 2.01 -13.00
N ASP A 171 8.38 0.83 -13.56
CA ASP A 171 9.12 0.37 -14.75
C ASP A 171 8.56 0.90 -16.08
N LYS A 172 7.34 1.41 -16.12
CA LYS A 172 6.69 1.75 -17.40
C LYS A 172 5.97 3.08 -17.52
N GLU A 173 5.73 3.83 -16.45
CA GLU A 173 4.92 5.05 -16.59
C GLU A 173 5.28 6.11 -15.54
N ILE A 174 6.18 6.99 -15.86
CA ILE A 174 6.11 8.41 -15.50
C ILE A 174 6.67 9.23 -16.65
#